data_93e14ebe51439023c86dd87f17873bfb
#
_entry.id   93e14ebe51439023c86dd87f17873bfb
#
_cell.length_a   1.000
_cell.length_b   1.000
_cell.length_c   1.000
_cell.angle_alpha   90.00
_cell.angle_beta   90.00
_cell.angle_gamma   90.00
#
_symmetry.space_group_name_H-M   'P 1'
#
loop_
_entity.id
_entity.type
_entity.pdbx_description
1 polymer ?
#
loop_
_entity_poly.entity_id
_entity_poly.type
_entity_poly.pdbx_seq_one_letter_code
_entity_poly.pdbx_strand_id
1 'polypeptide(L)'
;MFRNRKIIFYLIIFVIPFILTFIFITTDKSSFASDLISNITRKGKILNFSNLVSPKEIIYKMLNKNVEKTSLTAFKSMYDEFDYEKSTSEYVVDPTPEENKTDPLVYLYNTHQTEEYDKNSLFDYSVKPNVMIASYILREKLNNLGVNTIVETNNMKDFLVKNNYKYNMSYHASEYFARLKTTEFPSIRYLIDIHRDSMGKNGTLLVTNDKPYARVLFVVGLEHTKSENNVGFAEKLNSVMESMYPGLSRGVSYKTGSPIHGVYNANLEGKSVLLEIGGVENKIEEVNNTMEALSNVILEVIRSDIDALKEKETYSIYYIHYIICYLFSLILCIFRWIL
;
A
#
# COMPACT_ATOMS: atom_id res chain seq x y z
N MET A 1 17.14 18.89 61.07
CA MET A 1 17.07 17.51 60.53
C MET A 1 15.73 17.16 59.86
N PHE A 2 14.58 17.70 60.26
CA PHE A 2 13.23 17.41 59.69
C PHE A 2 12.95 18.07 58.34
N ARG A 3 13.62 19.15 57.97
CA ARG A 3 13.40 19.91 56.72
C ARG A 3 13.87 19.13 55.48
N ASN A 4 14.96 18.39 55.57
CA ASN A 4 15.46 17.60 54.44
C ASN A 4 14.63 16.34 54.14
N ARG A 5 13.93 15.77 55.14
CA ARG A 5 13.06 14.61 54.95
C ARG A 5 11.80 14.95 54.12
N LYS A 6 11.23 16.16 54.29
CA LYS A 6 10.10 16.59 53.49
C LYS A 6 10.49 16.81 52.03
N ILE A 7 11.65 17.37 51.76
CA ILE A 7 12.15 17.58 50.39
C ILE A 7 12.39 16.25 49.70
N ILE A 8 13.00 15.29 50.37
CA ILE A 8 13.23 13.94 49.84
C ILE A 8 11.87 13.22 49.56
N PHE A 9 10.88 13.39 50.43
CA PHE A 9 9.56 12.84 50.28
C PHE A 9 8.84 13.39 49.03
N TYR A 10 8.90 14.70 48.76
CA TYR A 10 8.35 15.32 47.56
C TYR A 10 9.09 14.93 46.29
N LEU A 11 10.42 14.78 46.32
CA LEU A 11 11.22 14.26 45.23
C LEU A 11 10.80 12.83 44.83
N ILE A 12 10.61 11.96 45.83
CA ILE A 12 10.24 10.56 45.58
C ILE A 12 8.80 10.43 45.06
N ILE A 13 7.85 11.20 45.59
CA ILE A 13 6.42 11.06 45.23
C ILE A 13 6.07 11.74 43.91
N PHE A 14 6.71 12.84 43.57
CA PHE A 14 6.32 13.66 42.42
C PHE A 14 7.35 13.67 41.30
N VAL A 15 8.65 13.78 41.61
CA VAL A 15 9.69 13.94 40.58
C VAL A 15 10.11 12.61 39.98
N ILE A 16 10.28 11.57 40.77
CA ILE A 16 10.72 10.25 40.28
C ILE A 16 9.63 9.57 39.40
N PRO A 17 8.32 9.50 39.79
CA PRO A 17 7.29 8.96 38.91
C PRO A 17 7.14 9.74 37.62
N PHE A 18 7.33 11.06 37.70
CA PHE A 18 7.26 11.92 36.52
C PHE A 18 8.41 11.66 35.53
N ILE A 19 9.65 11.52 36.03
CA ILE A 19 10.79 11.12 35.20
C ILE A 19 10.63 9.72 34.63
N LEU A 20 10.12 8.76 35.39
CA LEU A 20 9.88 7.41 34.94
C LEU A 20 8.78 7.35 33.86
N THR A 21 7.71 8.14 34.04
CA THR A 21 6.65 8.26 33.01
C THR A 21 7.18 8.91 31.74
N PHE A 22 8.05 9.90 31.88
CA PHE A 22 8.70 10.56 30.75
C PHE A 22 9.63 9.60 30.00
N ILE A 23 10.47 8.83 30.69
CA ILE A 23 11.33 7.80 30.08
C ILE A 23 10.48 6.76 29.38
N PHE A 24 9.39 6.29 30.00
CA PHE A 24 8.49 5.30 29.41
C PHE A 24 7.81 5.80 28.13
N ILE A 25 7.33 7.06 28.10
CA ILE A 25 6.72 7.67 26.92
C ILE A 25 7.74 7.89 25.79
N THR A 26 9.00 8.18 26.13
CA THR A 26 10.04 8.45 25.12
C THR A 26 10.70 7.18 24.57
N THR A 27 10.76 6.10 25.33
CA THR A 27 11.42 4.86 24.90
C THR A 27 10.53 3.96 24.03
N ASP A 28 9.21 3.99 24.23
CA ASP A 28 8.31 3.03 23.56
C ASP A 28 7.83 3.48 22.18
N LYS A 29 7.95 4.77 21.82
CA LYS A 29 7.49 5.30 20.52
C LYS A 29 8.60 5.60 19.51
N SER A 30 9.85 5.61 19.93
CA SER A 30 10.98 5.92 19.03
C SER A 30 11.39 4.75 18.13
N SER A 31 11.05 3.51 18.52
CA SER A 31 11.55 2.34 17.79
C SER A 31 10.91 2.19 16.41
N PHE A 32 9.59 2.37 16.29
CA PHE A 32 8.89 2.13 15.03
C PHE A 32 9.25 3.17 13.94
N ALA A 33 9.22 4.47 14.27
CA ALA A 33 9.59 5.51 13.29
C ALA A 33 11.08 5.47 12.97
N SER A 34 11.96 5.21 13.98
CA SER A 34 13.40 5.06 13.77
C SER A 34 13.75 3.81 12.98
N ASP A 35 13.05 2.69 13.18
CA ASP A 35 13.24 1.45 12.43
C ASP A 35 12.74 1.59 10.99
N LEU A 36 11.58 2.24 10.79
CA LEU A 36 11.07 2.55 9.46
C LEU A 36 12.04 3.48 8.71
N ILE A 37 12.51 4.55 9.36
CA ILE A 37 13.48 5.51 8.80
C ILE A 37 14.82 4.82 8.55
N SER A 38 15.32 4.00 9.48
CA SER A 38 16.59 3.30 9.33
C SER A 38 16.55 2.28 8.19
N ASN A 39 15.43 1.60 7.96
CA ASN A 39 15.25 0.68 6.86
C ASN A 39 15.16 1.39 5.51
N ILE A 40 14.50 2.56 5.45
CA ILE A 40 14.42 3.37 4.23
C ILE A 40 15.75 4.08 3.96
N THR A 41 16.44 4.59 5.00
CA THR A 41 17.70 5.33 4.84
C THR A 41 18.94 4.45 4.76
N ARG A 42 18.96 3.27 5.42
CA ARG A 42 20.09 2.32 5.34
C ARG A 42 20.28 1.71 3.96
N LYS A 43 19.19 1.55 3.19
CA LYS A 43 19.24 1.12 1.79
C LYS A 43 19.37 2.29 0.80
N GLY A 44 19.29 3.53 1.29
CA GLY A 44 19.47 4.76 0.52
C GLY A 44 20.91 5.07 0.11
N LYS A 45 21.78 4.06 -0.09
CA LYS A 45 22.87 4.21 -1.03
C LYS A 45 22.21 4.51 -2.36
N ILE A 46 22.44 5.72 -2.86
CA ILE A 46 22.18 6.13 -4.24
C ILE A 46 22.56 4.94 -5.12
N LEU A 47 21.55 4.14 -5.48
CA LEU A 47 21.77 3.03 -6.41
C LEU A 47 22.14 3.69 -7.72
N ASN A 48 23.37 3.46 -8.14
CA ASN A 48 23.82 3.78 -9.47
C ASN A 48 22.86 3.09 -10.45
N PHE A 49 21.98 3.85 -11.08
CA PHE A 49 20.93 3.39 -12.01
C PHE A 49 21.47 2.66 -13.26
N SER A 50 22.79 2.53 -13.38
CA SER A 50 23.46 1.92 -14.54
C SER A 50 23.33 0.39 -14.65
N ASN A 51 22.81 -0.31 -13.61
CA ASN A 51 22.67 -1.78 -13.60
C ASN A 51 21.19 -2.24 -13.49
N LEU A 52 20.25 -1.39 -13.82
CA LEU A 52 18.85 -1.80 -13.89
C LEU A 52 18.65 -2.67 -15.13
N VAL A 53 18.27 -3.92 -14.89
CA VAL A 53 17.67 -4.78 -15.93
C VAL A 53 16.59 -3.97 -16.62
N SER A 54 16.59 -3.91 -17.95
CA SER A 54 15.65 -3.07 -18.68
C SER A 54 14.22 -3.46 -18.28
N PRO A 55 13.27 -2.51 -18.16
CA PRO A 55 11.87 -2.84 -17.88
C PRO A 55 11.31 -3.90 -18.83
N LYS A 56 11.79 -3.90 -20.07
CA LYS A 56 11.46 -4.88 -21.09
C LYS A 56 11.92 -6.29 -20.73
N GLU A 57 13.13 -6.44 -20.17
CA GLU A 57 13.65 -7.74 -19.73
C GLU A 57 12.89 -8.27 -18.50
N ILE A 58 12.47 -7.39 -17.60
CA ILE A 58 11.65 -7.78 -16.44
C ILE A 58 10.33 -8.34 -16.92
N ILE A 59 9.63 -7.61 -17.80
CA ILE A 59 8.33 -8.04 -18.37
C ILE A 59 8.51 -9.35 -19.11
N TYR A 60 9.52 -9.44 -19.98
CA TYR A 60 9.78 -10.64 -20.75
C TYR A 60 10.06 -11.85 -19.85
N LYS A 61 10.85 -11.66 -18.78
CA LYS A 61 11.12 -12.70 -17.79
C LYS A 61 9.85 -13.11 -17.03
N MET A 62 9.00 -12.16 -16.65
CA MET A 62 7.75 -12.44 -15.95
C MET A 62 6.76 -13.21 -16.83
N LEU A 63 6.61 -12.81 -18.09
CA LEU A 63 5.62 -13.39 -19.00
C LEU A 63 6.04 -14.72 -19.63
N ASN A 64 7.35 -15.01 -19.72
CA ASN A 64 7.90 -16.20 -20.34
C ASN A 64 8.45 -17.24 -19.37
N LYS A 65 8.38 -17.01 -18.06
CA LYS A 65 8.70 -18.04 -17.08
C LYS A 65 7.58 -19.09 -17.07
N ASN A 66 7.94 -20.37 -17.14
CA ASN A 66 6.98 -21.48 -17.18
C ASN A 66 5.92 -21.32 -16.08
N VAL A 67 4.70 -21.06 -16.50
CA VAL A 67 3.52 -21.08 -15.62
C VAL A 67 3.13 -22.56 -15.51
N GLU A 68 3.20 -23.14 -14.31
CA GLU A 68 2.60 -24.43 -14.08
C GLU A 68 1.08 -24.30 -14.38
N LYS A 69 0.64 -24.97 -15.44
CA LYS A 69 -0.77 -25.10 -15.75
C LYS A 69 -1.42 -25.88 -14.62
N THR A 70 -1.98 -25.18 -13.65
CA THR A 70 -2.93 -25.78 -12.74
C THR A 70 -4.06 -26.38 -13.59
N SER A 71 -4.38 -27.64 -13.35
CA SER A 71 -5.35 -28.39 -14.15
C SER A 71 -6.75 -27.76 -14.04
N LEU A 72 -7.01 -26.80 -14.90
CA LEU A 72 -8.26 -26.05 -15.02
C LEU A 72 -9.44 -26.89 -15.52
N THR A 73 -9.17 -28.08 -16.08
CA THR A 73 -10.19 -28.92 -16.73
C THR A 73 -11.27 -29.45 -15.79
N ALA A 74 -10.95 -29.70 -14.51
CA ALA A 74 -11.93 -30.21 -13.56
C ALA A 74 -12.90 -29.12 -13.04
N PHE A 75 -12.53 -27.84 -13.15
CA PHE A 75 -13.31 -26.73 -12.60
C PHE A 75 -14.14 -25.99 -13.65
N LYS A 76 -13.84 -26.19 -14.92
CA LYS A 76 -14.46 -25.45 -16.01
C LYS A 76 -15.99 -25.62 -16.05
N SER A 77 -16.52 -26.82 -15.75
CA SER A 77 -17.95 -27.07 -15.72
C SER A 77 -18.72 -26.37 -14.59
N MET A 78 -18.07 -26.10 -13.45
CA MET A 78 -18.72 -25.40 -12.33
C MET A 78 -18.80 -23.89 -12.55
N TYR A 79 -17.97 -23.34 -13.43
CA TYR A 79 -17.91 -21.91 -13.68
C TYR A 79 -18.77 -21.46 -14.88
N ASP A 80 -19.12 -22.35 -15.79
CA ASP A 80 -19.99 -22.07 -16.95
C ASP A 80 -21.44 -21.71 -16.52
N GLU A 81 -21.85 -22.03 -15.29
CA GLU A 81 -23.15 -21.68 -14.71
C GLU A 81 -23.20 -20.26 -14.10
N PHE A 82 -22.04 -19.61 -13.92
CA PHE A 82 -21.95 -18.28 -13.35
C PHE A 82 -21.49 -17.30 -14.42
N ASP A 83 -22.22 -16.22 -14.57
CA ASP A 83 -22.02 -15.15 -15.56
C ASP A 83 -20.65 -14.46 -15.34
N TYR A 84 -19.59 -15.23 -15.64
CA TYR A 84 -18.25 -14.73 -15.72
C TYR A 84 -18.10 -13.99 -17.03
N GLU A 85 -17.61 -12.76 -16.99
CA GLU A 85 -16.87 -12.25 -18.13
C GLU A 85 -15.91 -13.36 -18.56
N LYS A 86 -16.00 -13.80 -19.80
CA LYS A 86 -15.19 -14.91 -20.35
C LYS A 86 -13.73 -14.46 -20.49
N SER A 87 -13.10 -14.14 -19.35
CA SER A 87 -11.67 -13.91 -19.34
C SER A 87 -10.97 -15.19 -19.77
N THR A 88 -10.13 -15.07 -20.76
CA THR A 88 -9.26 -16.16 -21.23
C THR A 88 -7.90 -16.12 -20.53
N SER A 89 -7.69 -15.14 -19.65
CA SER A 89 -6.51 -15.02 -18.80
C SER A 89 -6.53 -16.09 -17.70
N GLU A 90 -5.35 -16.56 -17.35
CA GLU A 90 -5.14 -17.55 -16.32
C GLU A 90 -4.47 -16.90 -15.09
N TYR A 91 -4.56 -17.57 -13.94
CA TYR A 91 -3.76 -17.23 -12.78
C TYR A 91 -2.27 -17.26 -13.14
N VAL A 92 -1.54 -16.21 -12.78
CA VAL A 92 -0.11 -16.09 -13.06
C VAL A 92 0.67 -16.34 -11.78
N VAL A 93 1.45 -17.42 -11.75
CA VAL A 93 2.38 -17.70 -10.65
C VAL A 93 3.42 -16.60 -10.58
N ASP A 94 3.77 -16.17 -9.36
CA ASP A 94 4.79 -15.16 -9.15
C ASP A 94 6.12 -15.58 -9.81
N PRO A 95 6.61 -14.84 -10.81
CA PRO A 95 7.83 -15.20 -11.53
C PRO A 95 9.10 -14.89 -10.74
N THR A 96 8.99 -14.07 -9.70
CA THR A 96 10.11 -13.62 -8.86
C THR A 96 9.70 -13.63 -7.39
N PRO A 97 9.29 -14.81 -6.84
CA PRO A 97 8.88 -14.89 -5.45
C PRO A 97 10.05 -14.44 -4.56
N GLU A 98 9.78 -13.52 -3.68
CA GLU A 98 10.76 -13.07 -2.71
C GLU A 98 10.71 -13.96 -1.46
N GLU A 99 11.76 -14.70 -1.23
CA GLU A 99 11.94 -15.47 -0.01
C GLU A 99 12.28 -14.53 1.16
N ASN A 100 11.61 -14.72 2.30
CA ASN A 100 11.95 -14.10 3.59
C ASN A 100 11.89 -12.56 3.66
N LYS A 101 10.86 -11.91 3.10
CA LYS A 101 10.62 -10.50 3.42
C LYS A 101 10.14 -10.36 4.85
N THR A 102 10.90 -9.58 5.63
CA THR A 102 10.49 -9.09 6.94
C THR A 102 9.90 -7.69 6.80
N ASP A 103 8.86 -7.39 7.57
CA ASP A 103 8.29 -6.07 7.73
C ASP A 103 7.86 -5.36 6.42
N PRO A 104 7.00 -5.98 5.58
CA PRO A 104 6.47 -5.33 4.41
C PRO A 104 5.61 -4.13 4.80
N LEU A 105 5.76 -3.02 4.08
CA LEU A 105 5.00 -1.80 4.29
C LEU A 105 3.77 -1.71 3.38
N VAL A 106 3.90 -2.21 2.15
CA VAL A 106 2.87 -2.18 1.11
C VAL A 106 2.45 -3.62 0.80
N TYR A 107 1.14 -3.84 0.77
CA TYR A 107 0.52 -5.07 0.31
C TYR A 107 -0.31 -4.80 -0.93
N LEU A 108 0.08 -5.46 -2.03
CA LEU A 108 -0.62 -5.43 -3.31
C LEU A 108 -1.45 -6.70 -3.45
N TYR A 109 -2.65 -6.58 -3.96
CA TYR A 109 -3.50 -7.72 -4.26
C TYR A 109 -4.38 -7.45 -5.47
N ASN A 110 -5.05 -8.48 -5.95
CA ASN A 110 -5.97 -8.41 -7.09
C ASN A 110 -7.23 -9.18 -6.71
N THR A 111 -8.32 -8.48 -6.41
CA THR A 111 -9.62 -9.13 -6.17
C THR A 111 -10.10 -9.89 -7.40
N HIS A 112 -9.87 -9.33 -8.58
CA HIS A 112 -10.21 -9.92 -9.88
C HIS A 112 -8.94 -10.30 -10.66
N GLN A 113 -8.24 -11.35 -10.23
CA GLN A 113 -6.93 -11.76 -10.77
C GLN A 113 -6.86 -12.01 -12.27
N THR A 114 -8.00 -12.31 -12.90
CA THR A 114 -8.09 -12.66 -14.33
C THR A 114 -8.51 -11.52 -15.24
N GLU A 115 -8.56 -10.29 -14.73
CA GLU A 115 -8.76 -9.11 -15.57
C GLU A 115 -7.57 -8.93 -16.51
N GLU A 116 -7.82 -9.09 -17.82
CA GLU A 116 -6.78 -9.09 -18.84
C GLU A 116 -6.65 -7.75 -19.55
N TYR A 117 -5.42 -7.46 -19.99
CA TYR A 117 -5.07 -6.38 -20.90
C TYR A 117 -5.10 -6.86 -22.37
N ASP A 118 -4.86 -5.94 -23.31
CA ASP A 118 -4.80 -6.30 -24.73
C ASP A 118 -3.73 -7.37 -24.96
N LYS A 119 -4.17 -8.49 -25.57
CA LYS A 119 -3.30 -9.59 -25.98
C LYS A 119 -2.38 -9.26 -27.16
N ASN A 120 -2.73 -8.21 -27.94
CA ASN A 120 -1.96 -7.78 -29.10
C ASN A 120 -0.83 -6.82 -28.68
N SER A 121 0.02 -7.25 -27.78
CA SER A 121 1.19 -6.52 -27.34
C SER A 121 2.30 -6.52 -28.40
N LEU A 122 3.30 -5.64 -28.22
CA LEU A 122 4.52 -5.60 -29.04
C LEU A 122 5.42 -6.83 -28.84
N PHE A 123 5.18 -7.61 -27.77
CA PHE A 123 5.95 -8.79 -27.42
C PHE A 123 5.12 -10.05 -27.65
N ASP A 124 5.79 -11.14 -27.95
CA ASP A 124 5.21 -12.48 -27.94
C ASP A 124 5.33 -13.09 -26.53
N TYR A 125 4.20 -13.24 -25.87
CA TYR A 125 4.14 -13.71 -24.48
C TYR A 125 3.56 -15.14 -24.41
N SER A 126 4.11 -15.93 -23.50
CA SER A 126 3.59 -17.28 -23.21
C SER A 126 2.28 -17.27 -22.40
N VAL A 127 1.97 -16.17 -21.74
CA VAL A 127 0.75 -15.94 -20.97
C VAL A 127 0.05 -14.66 -21.40
N LYS A 128 -1.26 -14.57 -21.20
CA LYS A 128 -2.01 -13.35 -21.47
C LYS A 128 -1.74 -12.35 -20.36
N PRO A 129 -1.37 -11.09 -20.71
CA PRO A 129 -1.15 -10.05 -19.71
C PRO A 129 -2.42 -9.77 -18.92
N ASN A 130 -2.30 -9.73 -17.59
CA ASN A 130 -3.40 -9.42 -16.68
C ASN A 130 -2.93 -8.56 -15.50
N VAL A 131 -3.85 -8.21 -14.62
CA VAL A 131 -3.59 -7.34 -13.46
C VAL A 131 -2.59 -7.93 -12.45
N MET A 132 -2.44 -9.26 -12.37
CA MET A 132 -1.43 -9.88 -11.51
C MET A 132 -0.03 -9.51 -11.97
N ILE A 133 0.21 -9.50 -13.30
CA ILE A 133 1.49 -9.08 -13.87
C ILE A 133 1.77 -7.61 -13.54
N ALA A 134 0.75 -6.75 -13.59
CA ALA A 134 0.88 -5.35 -13.17
C ALA A 134 1.31 -5.25 -11.70
N SER A 135 0.71 -6.05 -10.81
CA SER A 135 1.09 -6.10 -9.38
C SER A 135 2.53 -6.56 -9.16
N TYR A 136 2.99 -7.58 -9.88
CA TYR A 136 4.37 -8.05 -9.80
C TYR A 136 5.36 -7.00 -10.30
N ILE A 137 5.05 -6.30 -11.40
CA ILE A 137 5.86 -5.21 -11.93
C ILE A 137 5.94 -4.06 -10.89
N LEU A 138 4.82 -3.66 -10.31
CA LEU A 138 4.80 -2.59 -9.30
C LEU A 138 5.60 -2.97 -8.06
N ARG A 139 5.46 -4.20 -7.55
CA ARG A 139 6.26 -4.71 -6.44
C ARG A 139 7.76 -4.58 -6.73
N GLU A 140 8.22 -5.08 -7.88
CA GLU A 140 9.64 -5.00 -8.26
C GLU A 140 10.14 -3.55 -8.25
N LYS A 141 9.35 -2.62 -8.82
CA LYS A 141 9.72 -1.21 -8.87
C LYS A 141 9.78 -0.59 -7.47
N LEU A 142 8.78 -0.84 -6.63
CA LEU A 142 8.74 -0.35 -5.24
C LEU A 142 9.90 -0.92 -4.41
N ASN A 143 10.19 -2.22 -4.54
CA ASN A 143 11.30 -2.84 -3.84
C ASN A 143 12.66 -2.29 -4.28
N ASN A 144 12.84 -2.00 -5.57
CA ASN A 144 14.04 -1.33 -6.10
C ASN A 144 14.20 0.10 -5.55
N LEU A 145 13.10 0.77 -5.23
CA LEU A 145 13.09 2.08 -4.56
C LEU A 145 13.25 1.98 -3.03
N GLY A 146 13.38 0.77 -2.47
CA GLY A 146 13.53 0.54 -1.04
C GLY A 146 12.22 0.48 -0.25
N VAL A 147 11.07 0.49 -0.94
CA VAL A 147 9.74 0.32 -0.32
C VAL A 147 9.42 -1.17 -0.25
N ASN A 148 9.52 -1.75 0.94
CA ASN A 148 9.28 -3.18 1.15
C ASN A 148 7.82 -3.54 0.83
N THR A 149 7.61 -4.26 -0.27
CA THR A 149 6.30 -4.54 -0.87
C THR A 149 6.13 -6.03 -1.13
N ILE A 150 4.98 -6.58 -0.77
CA ILE A 150 4.58 -7.95 -1.08
C ILE A 150 3.32 -7.95 -1.95
N VAL A 151 3.12 -9.04 -2.69
CA VAL A 151 1.92 -9.29 -3.51
C VAL A 151 1.19 -10.52 -2.98
N GLU A 152 -0.14 -10.49 -3.00
CA GLU A 152 -0.97 -11.66 -2.73
C GLU A 152 -0.80 -12.70 -3.83
N THR A 153 -0.37 -13.89 -3.45
CA THR A 153 -0.12 -15.01 -4.36
C THR A 153 -1.12 -16.15 -4.24
N ASN A 154 -2.10 -16.05 -3.33
CA ASN A 154 -3.16 -17.04 -3.26
C ASN A 154 -4.13 -16.87 -4.44
N ASN A 155 -4.57 -17.99 -5.02
CA ASN A 155 -5.52 -17.99 -6.11
C ASN A 155 -6.93 -17.72 -5.59
N MET A 156 -7.52 -16.57 -5.93
CA MET A 156 -8.87 -16.17 -5.51
C MET A 156 -9.91 -17.16 -6.04
N LYS A 157 -9.74 -17.66 -7.26
CA LYS A 157 -10.63 -18.63 -7.89
C LYS A 157 -10.66 -19.94 -7.12
N ASP A 158 -9.51 -20.47 -6.71
CA ASP A 158 -9.43 -21.71 -5.94
C ASP A 158 -10.12 -21.55 -4.58
N PHE A 159 -9.97 -20.37 -3.94
CA PHE A 159 -10.68 -20.07 -2.71
C PHE A 159 -12.20 -20.06 -2.91
N LEU A 160 -12.70 -19.41 -3.96
CA LEU A 160 -14.12 -19.36 -4.26
C LEU A 160 -14.69 -20.76 -4.49
N VAL A 161 -14.02 -21.57 -5.30
CA VAL A 161 -14.43 -22.97 -5.56
C VAL A 161 -14.46 -23.79 -4.28
N LYS A 162 -13.39 -23.74 -3.49
CA LYS A 162 -13.27 -24.50 -2.25
C LYS A 162 -14.38 -24.17 -1.23
N ASN A 163 -14.86 -22.93 -1.24
CA ASN A 163 -15.90 -22.44 -0.36
C ASN A 163 -17.30 -22.44 -0.97
N ASN A 164 -17.44 -22.94 -2.20
CA ASN A 164 -18.69 -22.89 -2.97
C ASN A 164 -19.25 -21.45 -3.11
N TYR A 165 -18.36 -20.50 -3.34
CA TYR A 165 -18.70 -19.11 -3.55
C TYR A 165 -18.75 -18.77 -5.04
N LYS A 166 -19.65 -17.84 -5.39
CA LYS A 166 -19.75 -17.28 -6.74
C LYS A 166 -18.72 -16.17 -6.93
N TYR A 167 -18.47 -15.80 -8.18
CA TYR A 167 -17.51 -14.75 -8.53
C TYR A 167 -17.81 -13.39 -7.88
N ASN A 168 -19.07 -13.03 -7.74
CA ASN A 168 -19.47 -11.82 -7.03
C ASN A 168 -19.02 -11.81 -5.55
N MET A 169 -18.52 -12.93 -5.03
CA MET A 169 -17.92 -13.06 -3.71
C MET A 169 -16.38 -12.89 -3.72
N SER A 170 -15.80 -12.47 -4.83
CA SER A 170 -14.32 -12.28 -4.94
C SER A 170 -13.77 -11.33 -3.87
N TYR A 171 -14.53 -10.31 -3.49
CA TYR A 171 -14.14 -9.42 -2.39
C TYR A 171 -14.05 -10.13 -1.04
N HIS A 172 -14.83 -11.16 -0.78
CA HIS A 172 -14.69 -11.98 0.43
C HIS A 172 -13.41 -12.81 0.40
N ALA A 173 -13.03 -13.33 -0.76
CA ALA A 173 -11.76 -14.05 -0.91
C ALA A 173 -10.56 -13.14 -0.66
N SER A 174 -10.52 -11.99 -1.31
CA SER A 174 -9.42 -11.02 -1.14
C SER A 174 -9.40 -10.41 0.27
N GLU A 175 -10.55 -10.16 0.89
CA GLU A 175 -10.64 -9.74 2.29
C GLU A 175 -10.03 -10.79 3.24
N TYR A 176 -10.35 -12.06 3.05
CA TYR A 176 -9.82 -13.15 3.86
C TYR A 176 -8.29 -13.18 3.82
N PHE A 177 -7.70 -13.15 2.62
CA PHE A 177 -6.24 -13.16 2.48
C PHE A 177 -5.59 -11.87 2.99
N ALA A 178 -6.20 -10.70 2.74
CA ALA A 178 -5.68 -9.44 3.24
C ALA A 178 -5.68 -9.38 4.79
N ARG A 179 -6.70 -9.93 5.45
CA ARG A 179 -6.72 -10.07 6.91
C ARG A 179 -5.63 -11.00 7.42
N LEU A 180 -5.40 -12.13 6.76
CA LEU A 180 -4.30 -13.04 7.11
C LEU A 180 -2.95 -12.31 7.00
N LYS A 181 -2.71 -11.60 5.88
CA LYS A 181 -1.45 -10.90 5.63
C LYS A 181 -1.23 -9.73 6.59
N THR A 182 -2.24 -8.94 6.89
CA THR A 182 -2.11 -7.83 7.87
C THR A 182 -1.95 -8.34 9.31
N THR A 183 -2.41 -9.57 9.61
CA THR A 183 -2.16 -10.23 10.89
C THR A 183 -0.74 -10.82 10.95
N GLU A 184 -0.29 -11.45 9.87
CA GLU A 184 1.06 -12.02 9.74
C GLU A 184 2.14 -10.92 9.77
N PHE A 185 1.86 -9.79 9.12
CA PHE A 185 2.76 -8.64 9.01
C PHE A 185 2.12 -7.35 9.54
N PRO A 186 2.17 -7.09 10.84
CA PRO A 186 1.62 -5.86 11.43
C PRO A 186 2.28 -4.56 10.94
N SER A 187 3.37 -4.65 10.19
CA SER A 187 4.05 -3.53 9.53
C SER A 187 3.33 -2.98 8.31
N ILE A 188 2.40 -3.74 7.71
CA ILE A 188 1.61 -3.31 6.55
C ILE A 188 0.77 -2.09 6.93
N ARG A 189 0.88 -1.02 6.11
CA ARG A 189 0.15 0.25 6.26
C ARG A 189 -0.60 0.68 5.02
N TYR A 190 -0.21 0.17 3.85
CA TYR A 190 -0.77 0.54 2.56
C TYR A 190 -1.30 -0.71 1.88
N LEU A 191 -2.60 -0.74 1.60
CA LEU A 191 -3.28 -1.82 0.89
C LEU A 191 -3.74 -1.30 -0.46
N ILE A 192 -3.32 -1.93 -1.54
CA ILE A 192 -3.62 -1.49 -2.90
C ILE A 192 -4.18 -2.67 -3.68
N ASP A 193 -5.46 -2.57 -4.07
CA ASP A 193 -6.13 -3.52 -4.96
C ASP A 193 -5.97 -3.06 -6.40
N ILE A 194 -5.29 -3.85 -7.23
CA ILE A 194 -5.01 -3.49 -8.61
C ILE A 194 -5.98 -4.20 -9.54
N HIS A 195 -6.71 -3.39 -10.28
CA HIS A 195 -7.69 -3.74 -11.30
C HIS A 195 -7.36 -3.06 -12.64
N ARG A 196 -8.15 -3.37 -13.66
CA ARG A 196 -8.24 -2.60 -14.89
C ARG A 196 -9.70 -2.25 -15.17
N ASP A 197 -9.94 -1.08 -15.77
CA ASP A 197 -11.27 -0.63 -16.14
C ASP A 197 -11.82 -1.42 -17.34
N SER A 198 -13.13 -1.53 -17.44
CA SER A 198 -13.81 -2.08 -18.62
C SER A 198 -13.75 -1.15 -19.86
N MET A 199 -13.29 0.08 -19.67
CA MET A 199 -13.21 1.10 -20.74
C MET A 199 -12.19 0.72 -21.82
N GLY A 200 -12.49 1.17 -23.06
CA GLY A 200 -11.56 1.14 -24.17
C GLY A 200 -10.47 2.23 -24.08
N LYS A 201 -9.57 2.21 -25.04
CA LYS A 201 -8.32 2.99 -25.06
C LYS A 201 -8.52 4.51 -25.02
N ASN A 202 -9.61 5.04 -25.60
CA ASN A 202 -9.85 6.49 -25.67
C ASN A 202 -9.89 7.19 -24.31
N GLY A 203 -10.30 6.49 -23.24
CA GLY A 203 -10.35 7.06 -21.88
C GLY A 203 -9.17 6.68 -21.00
N THR A 204 -8.38 5.69 -21.43
CA THR A 204 -7.40 5.00 -20.58
C THR A 204 -5.97 5.09 -21.08
N LEU A 205 -5.70 5.78 -22.20
CA LEU A 205 -4.37 6.01 -22.74
C LEU A 205 -3.96 7.47 -22.58
N LEU A 206 -2.74 7.69 -22.12
CA LEU A 206 -2.01 8.94 -22.19
C LEU A 206 -0.74 8.74 -23.03
N VAL A 207 -0.47 9.62 -23.97
CA VAL A 207 0.82 9.68 -24.66
C VAL A 207 1.47 11.02 -24.36
N THR A 208 2.64 10.98 -23.76
CA THR A 208 3.42 12.19 -23.46
C THR A 208 4.91 11.90 -23.66
N ASN A 209 5.64 12.83 -24.29
CA ASN A 209 7.06 12.67 -24.63
C ASN A 209 7.32 11.34 -25.37
N ASP A 210 6.49 11.02 -26.36
CA ASP A 210 6.54 9.80 -27.17
C ASP A 210 6.44 8.48 -26.35
N LYS A 211 6.04 8.56 -25.09
CA LYS A 211 5.86 7.41 -24.20
C LYS A 211 4.39 7.21 -23.87
N PRO A 212 3.83 6.02 -24.17
CA PRO A 212 2.44 5.72 -23.86
C PRO A 212 2.31 5.19 -22.42
N TYR A 213 1.22 5.58 -21.76
CA TYR A 213 0.87 5.17 -20.39
C TYR A 213 -0.57 4.73 -20.32
N ALA A 214 -0.85 3.70 -19.53
CA ALA A 214 -2.18 3.36 -19.08
C ALA A 214 -2.60 4.32 -17.95
N ARG A 215 -3.69 5.08 -18.14
CA ARG A 215 -4.15 6.07 -17.15
C ARG A 215 -4.74 5.40 -15.91
N VAL A 216 -4.60 6.06 -14.76
CA VAL A 216 -4.99 5.53 -13.44
C VAL A 216 -6.25 6.21 -12.93
N LEU A 217 -7.26 5.43 -12.50
CA LEU A 217 -8.39 5.91 -11.72
C LEU A 217 -8.27 5.39 -10.28
N PHE A 218 -8.37 6.28 -9.32
CA PHE A 218 -8.42 5.94 -7.90
C PHE A 218 -9.87 5.71 -7.48
N VAL A 219 -10.19 4.57 -6.90
CA VAL A 219 -11.55 4.22 -6.48
C VAL A 219 -11.59 4.07 -4.97
N VAL A 220 -12.54 4.75 -4.32
CA VAL A 220 -12.75 4.70 -2.88
C VAL A 220 -14.21 4.39 -2.57
N GLY A 221 -14.43 3.35 -1.75
CA GLY A 221 -15.72 3.06 -1.15
C GLY A 221 -15.96 3.96 0.05
N LEU A 222 -17.20 4.45 0.22
CA LEU A 222 -17.56 5.37 1.30
C LEU A 222 -18.41 4.74 2.42
N GLU A 223 -18.73 3.44 2.31
CA GLU A 223 -19.67 2.77 3.24
C GLU A 223 -18.97 1.99 4.36
N HIS A 224 -17.96 2.60 4.97
CA HIS A 224 -17.26 2.02 6.11
C HIS A 224 -16.58 3.09 6.98
N THR A 225 -16.17 2.72 8.19
CA THR A 225 -15.68 3.67 9.22
C THR A 225 -14.32 4.30 8.91
N LYS A 226 -13.54 3.75 7.98
CA LYS A 226 -12.22 4.27 7.59
C LYS A 226 -12.27 5.08 6.28
N SER A 227 -13.46 5.36 5.74
CA SER A 227 -13.65 5.99 4.43
C SER A 227 -12.97 7.35 4.31
N GLU A 228 -13.05 8.21 5.33
CA GLU A 228 -12.39 9.52 5.33
C GLU A 228 -10.86 9.41 5.18
N ASN A 229 -10.23 8.46 5.87
CA ASN A 229 -8.80 8.22 5.77
C ASN A 229 -8.41 7.71 4.38
N ASN A 230 -9.22 6.83 3.80
CA ASN A 230 -9.00 6.29 2.47
C ASN A 230 -9.22 7.34 1.38
N VAL A 231 -10.20 8.23 1.55
CA VAL A 231 -10.39 9.40 0.68
C VAL A 231 -9.14 10.28 0.72
N GLY A 232 -8.67 10.66 1.91
CA GLY A 232 -7.45 11.46 2.05
C GLY A 232 -6.22 10.79 1.42
N PHE A 233 -6.10 9.46 1.53
CA PHE A 233 -5.00 8.71 0.89
C PHE A 233 -5.13 8.72 -0.63
N ALA A 234 -6.30 8.45 -1.20
CA ALA A 234 -6.54 8.45 -2.64
C ALA A 234 -6.34 9.85 -3.26
N GLU A 235 -6.85 10.90 -2.60
CA GLU A 235 -6.67 12.29 -3.03
C GLU A 235 -5.20 12.71 -3.00
N LYS A 236 -4.44 12.27 -1.99
CA LYS A 236 -3.00 12.51 -1.90
C LYS A 236 -2.26 11.84 -3.04
N LEU A 237 -2.54 10.54 -3.32
CA LEU A 237 -1.97 9.84 -4.47
C LEU A 237 -2.30 10.54 -5.79
N ASN A 238 -3.57 10.94 -5.97
CA ASN A 238 -4.01 11.68 -7.15
C ASN A 238 -3.28 13.01 -7.32
N SER A 239 -3.18 13.80 -6.26
CA SER A 239 -2.51 15.11 -6.28
C SER A 239 -1.02 14.99 -6.60
N VAL A 240 -0.32 14.02 -5.99
CA VAL A 240 1.09 13.77 -6.27
C VAL A 240 1.26 13.26 -7.71
N MET A 241 0.38 12.37 -8.17
CA MET A 241 0.42 11.86 -9.56
C MET A 241 0.24 12.98 -10.58
N GLU A 242 -0.75 13.87 -10.39
CA GLU A 242 -0.98 15.01 -11.30
C GLU A 242 0.17 16.01 -11.26
N SER A 243 0.82 16.19 -10.12
CA SER A 243 2.01 17.05 -10.01
C SER A 243 3.22 16.48 -10.75
N MET A 244 3.48 15.18 -10.64
CA MET A 244 4.67 14.53 -11.22
C MET A 244 4.46 14.09 -12.67
N TYR A 245 3.24 13.68 -13.01
CA TYR A 245 2.85 13.09 -14.30
C TYR A 245 1.50 13.65 -14.77
N PRO A 246 1.42 14.92 -15.19
CA PRO A 246 0.16 15.58 -15.54
C PRO A 246 -0.65 14.79 -16.57
N GLY A 247 -1.93 14.59 -16.29
CA GLY A 247 -2.86 13.84 -17.13
C GLY A 247 -2.80 12.32 -17.02
N LEU A 248 -1.88 11.76 -16.22
CA LEU A 248 -1.81 10.32 -15.97
C LEU A 248 -2.97 9.86 -15.11
N SER A 249 -3.41 10.67 -14.14
CA SER A 249 -4.60 10.37 -13.36
C SER A 249 -5.88 10.62 -14.15
N ARG A 250 -6.91 9.84 -13.83
CA ARG A 250 -8.31 10.04 -14.23
C ARG A 250 -9.14 10.59 -13.07
N GLY A 251 -8.48 10.98 -11.96
CA GLY A 251 -9.11 11.49 -10.75
C GLY A 251 -9.46 10.41 -9.73
N VAL A 252 -10.27 10.80 -8.75
CA VAL A 252 -10.77 9.92 -7.69
C VAL A 252 -12.26 9.68 -7.90
N SER A 253 -12.68 8.42 -7.87
CA SER A 253 -14.08 8.00 -7.98
C SER A 253 -14.58 7.51 -6.63
N TYR A 254 -15.60 8.16 -6.11
CA TYR A 254 -16.23 7.83 -4.84
C TYR A 254 -17.43 6.93 -5.08
N LYS A 255 -17.51 5.80 -4.36
CA LYS A 255 -18.52 4.77 -4.59
C LYS A 255 -19.40 4.57 -3.35
N THR A 256 -20.72 4.60 -3.58
CA THR A 256 -21.76 4.36 -2.58
C THR A 256 -22.91 3.59 -3.19
N GLY A 257 -23.70 2.90 -2.37
CA GLY A 257 -24.99 2.32 -2.73
C GLY A 257 -24.93 1.01 -3.50
N SER A 258 -26.10 0.37 -3.60
CA SER A 258 -26.33 -0.85 -4.40
C SER A 258 -26.51 -0.50 -5.89
N PRO A 259 -26.03 -1.34 -6.81
CA PRO A 259 -25.41 -2.66 -6.64
C PRO A 259 -23.91 -2.64 -6.37
N ILE A 260 -23.35 -1.46 -6.20
CA ILE A 260 -21.91 -1.25 -5.98
C ILE A 260 -21.65 -1.43 -4.49
N HIS A 261 -20.80 -2.39 -4.14
CA HIS A 261 -20.37 -2.54 -2.74
C HIS A 261 -19.44 -1.36 -2.39
N GLY A 262 -19.96 -0.37 -1.66
CA GLY A 262 -19.22 0.84 -1.26
C GLY A 262 -18.10 0.61 -0.23
N VAL A 263 -17.56 -0.61 -0.12
CA VAL A 263 -16.52 -1.00 0.84
C VAL A 263 -15.19 -1.34 0.16
N TYR A 264 -15.17 -2.20 -0.87
CA TYR A 264 -13.98 -2.61 -1.63
C TYR A 264 -12.79 -3.05 -0.74
N ASN A 265 -13.06 -3.74 0.38
CA ASN A 265 -12.06 -4.12 1.40
C ASN A 265 -11.28 -2.94 2.00
N ALA A 266 -11.67 -1.71 1.71
CA ALA A 266 -11.01 -0.50 2.19
C ALA A 266 -11.24 -0.23 3.70
N ASN A 267 -12.14 -1.00 4.33
CA ASN A 267 -12.36 -1.02 5.78
C ASN A 267 -11.21 -1.71 6.56
N LEU A 268 -10.31 -2.40 5.88
CA LEU A 268 -9.19 -3.12 6.52
C LEU A 268 -8.13 -2.17 7.06
N GLU A 269 -7.75 -1.16 6.27
CA GLU A 269 -6.73 -0.18 6.65
C GLU A 269 -7.14 1.23 6.19
N GLY A 270 -6.73 2.28 6.94
CA GLY A 270 -7.01 3.67 6.61
C GLY A 270 -6.22 4.22 5.40
N LYS A 271 -5.30 3.44 4.85
CA LYS A 271 -4.59 3.74 3.61
C LYS A 271 -4.80 2.62 2.61
N SER A 272 -6.06 2.35 2.31
CA SER A 272 -6.49 1.39 1.30
C SER A 272 -7.08 2.11 0.10
N VAL A 273 -6.77 1.63 -1.10
CA VAL A 273 -7.30 2.17 -2.36
C VAL A 273 -7.40 1.06 -3.41
N LEU A 274 -8.43 1.12 -4.24
CA LEU A 274 -8.52 0.34 -5.47
C LEU A 274 -8.04 1.21 -6.63
N LEU A 275 -7.19 0.65 -7.49
CA LEU A 275 -6.64 1.32 -8.66
C LEU A 275 -7.11 0.62 -9.93
N GLU A 276 -7.81 1.36 -10.79
CA GLU A 276 -8.07 0.95 -12.17
C GLU A 276 -6.90 1.42 -13.04
N ILE A 277 -6.05 0.49 -13.45
CA ILE A 277 -4.87 0.77 -14.26
C ILE A 277 -5.18 0.51 -15.74
N GLY A 278 -5.44 1.57 -16.46
CA GLY A 278 -5.86 1.44 -17.87
C GLY A 278 -7.21 0.76 -18.02
N GLY A 279 -7.41 0.10 -19.16
CA GLY A 279 -8.61 -0.64 -19.51
C GLY A 279 -8.30 -1.82 -20.43
N VAL A 280 -9.36 -2.45 -20.97
CA VAL A 280 -9.28 -3.71 -21.74
C VAL A 280 -8.39 -3.65 -22.99
N GLU A 281 -8.18 -2.48 -23.55
CA GLU A 281 -7.39 -2.27 -24.77
C GLU A 281 -5.97 -1.75 -24.50
N ASN A 282 -5.59 -1.55 -23.24
CA ASN A 282 -4.24 -1.15 -22.91
C ASN A 282 -3.27 -2.32 -23.04
N LYS A 283 -2.08 -2.02 -23.56
CA LYS A 283 -1.00 -2.99 -23.68
C LYS A 283 -0.19 -3.06 -22.38
N ILE A 284 0.41 -4.22 -22.11
CA ILE A 284 1.23 -4.39 -20.89
C ILE A 284 2.45 -3.45 -20.85
N GLU A 285 2.95 -3.00 -21.99
CA GLU A 285 4.04 -2.02 -22.06
C GLU A 285 3.58 -0.64 -21.57
N GLU A 286 2.33 -0.25 -21.88
CA GLU A 286 1.71 0.98 -21.39
C GLU A 286 1.51 0.89 -19.88
N VAL A 287 1.05 -0.26 -19.40
CA VAL A 287 0.92 -0.57 -17.96
C VAL A 287 2.27 -0.53 -17.25
N ASN A 288 3.32 -1.12 -17.83
CA ASN A 288 4.67 -1.06 -17.25
C ASN A 288 5.18 0.38 -17.09
N ASN A 289 4.94 1.24 -18.09
CA ASN A 289 5.30 2.65 -17.99
C ASN A 289 4.55 3.35 -16.85
N THR A 290 3.29 2.97 -16.66
CA THR A 290 2.46 3.47 -15.55
C THR A 290 2.95 2.96 -14.20
N MET A 291 3.35 1.68 -14.08
CA MET A 291 3.90 1.14 -12.85
C MET A 291 5.19 1.84 -12.42
N GLU A 292 6.01 2.28 -13.38
CA GLU A 292 7.19 3.13 -13.11
C GLU A 292 6.77 4.46 -12.48
N ALA A 293 5.81 5.17 -13.10
CA ALA A 293 5.31 6.44 -12.58
C ALA A 293 4.64 6.25 -11.21
N LEU A 294 3.78 5.24 -11.07
CA LEU A 294 3.03 4.95 -9.85
C LEU A 294 3.96 4.58 -8.68
N SER A 295 5.04 3.84 -8.94
CA SER A 295 6.02 3.52 -7.89
C SER A 295 6.69 4.77 -7.31
N ASN A 296 7.00 5.76 -8.14
CA ASN A 296 7.55 7.04 -7.69
C ASN A 296 6.50 7.86 -6.91
N VAL A 297 5.24 7.86 -7.36
CA VAL A 297 4.13 8.53 -6.65
C VAL A 297 3.91 7.92 -5.27
N ILE A 298 3.86 6.60 -5.17
CA ILE A 298 3.70 5.89 -3.89
C ILE A 298 4.88 6.20 -2.96
N LEU A 299 6.11 6.18 -3.46
CA LEU A 299 7.29 6.53 -2.68
C LEU A 299 7.20 7.94 -2.11
N GLU A 300 6.79 8.92 -2.92
CA GLU A 300 6.66 10.31 -2.49
C GLU A 300 5.58 10.48 -1.41
N VAL A 301 4.44 9.80 -1.58
CA VAL A 301 3.38 9.79 -0.56
C VAL A 301 3.88 9.17 0.75
N ILE A 302 4.60 8.05 0.69
CA ILE A 302 5.18 7.40 1.88
C ILE A 302 6.18 8.32 2.57
N ARG A 303 7.07 9.00 1.82
CA ARG A 303 8.04 9.97 2.37
C ARG A 303 7.33 11.11 3.10
N SER A 304 6.32 11.70 2.45
CA SER A 304 5.53 12.77 3.06
C SER A 304 4.80 12.32 4.34
N ASP A 305 4.31 11.08 4.38
CA ASP A 305 3.69 10.53 5.59
C ASP A 305 4.70 10.36 6.74
N ILE A 306 5.91 9.90 6.43
CA ILE A 306 7.01 9.77 7.40
C ILE A 306 7.41 11.14 7.95
N ASP A 307 7.55 12.13 7.10
CA ASP A 307 7.95 13.48 7.52
C ASP A 307 6.88 14.14 8.40
N ALA A 308 5.59 13.94 8.06
CA ALA A 308 4.49 14.40 8.91
C ALA A 308 4.46 13.70 10.30
N LEU A 309 4.88 12.44 10.39
CA LEU A 309 5.03 11.73 11.66
C LEU A 309 6.18 12.32 12.49
N LYS A 310 7.33 12.58 11.88
CA LYS A 310 8.48 13.21 12.55
C LYS A 310 8.14 14.59 13.10
N GLU A 311 7.42 15.41 12.32
CA GLU A 311 6.97 16.72 12.79
C GLU A 311 6.06 16.59 14.01
N LYS A 312 5.08 15.69 13.99
CA LYS A 312 4.19 15.45 15.15
C LYS A 312 4.96 14.98 16.38
N GLU A 313 5.94 14.11 16.23
CA GLU A 313 6.80 13.68 17.33
C GLU A 313 7.59 14.86 17.90
N THR A 314 8.14 15.69 17.05
CA THR A 314 8.90 16.90 17.43
C THR A 314 8.01 17.87 18.21
N TYR A 315 6.80 18.18 17.72
CA TYR A 315 5.84 19.03 18.45
C TYR A 315 5.43 18.42 19.80
N SER A 316 5.22 17.11 19.85
CA SER A 316 4.88 16.42 21.10
C SER A 316 6.00 16.56 22.14
N ILE A 317 7.26 16.45 21.74
CA ILE A 317 8.43 16.62 22.60
C ILE A 317 8.53 18.07 23.12
N TYR A 318 8.34 19.06 22.25
CA TYR A 318 8.33 20.48 22.66
C TYR A 318 7.19 20.79 23.63
N TYR A 319 5.99 20.24 23.40
CA TYR A 319 4.85 20.44 24.28
C TYR A 319 5.07 19.81 25.66
N ILE A 320 5.64 18.62 25.73
CA ILE A 320 6.01 17.95 26.97
C ILE A 320 7.09 18.77 27.71
N HIS A 321 8.10 19.25 26.99
CA HIS A 321 9.15 20.11 27.59
C HIS A 321 8.55 21.39 28.17
N TYR A 322 7.63 22.05 27.45
CA TYR A 322 6.93 23.22 27.92
C TYR A 322 6.14 22.95 29.22
N ILE A 323 5.39 21.84 29.28
CA ILE A 323 4.65 21.43 30.48
C ILE A 323 5.61 21.19 31.64
N ILE A 324 6.74 20.55 31.42
CA ILE A 324 7.76 20.31 32.47
C ILE A 324 8.30 21.63 33.01
N CYS A 325 8.68 22.56 32.15
CA CYS A 325 9.18 23.88 32.55
C CYS A 325 8.12 24.67 33.34
N TYR A 326 6.87 24.61 32.92
CA TYR A 326 5.73 25.25 33.59
C TYR A 326 5.53 24.67 35.00
N LEU A 327 5.47 23.35 35.13
CA LEU A 327 5.31 22.68 36.42
C LEU A 327 6.51 22.95 37.37
N PHE A 328 7.72 22.98 36.81
CA PHE A 328 8.92 23.32 37.58
C PHE A 328 8.88 24.74 38.10
N SER A 329 8.44 25.70 37.29
CA SER A 329 8.23 27.11 37.69
C SER A 329 7.16 27.25 38.78
N LEU A 330 6.06 26.47 38.67
CA LEU A 330 5.00 26.45 39.69
C LEU A 330 5.49 25.87 41.01
N ILE A 331 6.28 24.81 40.97
CA ILE A 331 6.91 24.22 42.15
C ILE A 331 7.87 25.22 42.81
N LEU A 332 8.69 25.92 42.04
CA LEU A 332 9.58 26.98 42.58
C LEU A 332 8.80 28.13 43.22
N CYS A 333 7.68 28.57 42.64
CA CYS A 333 6.80 29.58 43.22
C CYS A 333 6.18 29.13 44.54
N ILE A 334 5.73 27.87 44.64
CA ILE A 334 5.19 27.29 45.87
C ILE A 334 6.26 27.21 46.95
N PHE A 335 7.48 26.78 46.58
CA PHE A 335 8.60 26.74 47.51
C PHE A 335 8.99 28.13 48.05
N ARG A 336 8.91 29.15 47.18
CA ARG A 336 9.19 30.55 47.58
C ARG A 336 8.09 31.13 48.52
N TRP A 337 6.91 30.55 48.51
CA TRP A 337 5.79 30.97 49.37
C TRP A 337 5.80 30.26 50.74
N ILE A 338 6.43 29.09 50.85
CA ILE A 338 6.52 28.26 52.07
C ILE A 338 7.81 28.56 52.89
N LEU A 339 8.80 29.18 52.28
CA LEU A 339 10.03 29.68 52.95
C LEU A 339 9.88 31.14 53.38
#